data_a8c9f2efe546f2f5f04cf6e850f79a4b
#
_entry.id   a8c9f2efe546f2f5f04cf6e850f79a4b
#
_cell.length_a   1.000
_cell.length_b   1.000
_cell.length_c   1.000
_cell.angle_alpha   90.00
_cell.angle_beta   90.00
_cell.angle_gamma   90.00
#
_symmetry.space_group_name_H-M   'P 1'
#
loop_
_entity.id
_entity.type
_entity.pdbx_description
1 polymer ?
#
loop_
_entity_poly.entity_id
_entity_poly.type
_entity_poly.pdbx_seq_one_letter_code
_entity_poly.pdbx_strand_id
1 'polypeptide(L)'
;SMRTELKSTRRKEMMGLRRVKTAAALERNTWFHLSVNSCEEMLYSLRRVNDACQEHIDNNFVPLDAERRKEFAPLRDKLNSVFNQVKTIIEYGDYASLPAAHRACIEADKAFSICRHAEMSRIQTGMGNITTEYVYLNMIQESQQLVISLRHLLRAADHFATGLSSSNSSILLSSTE
;
A
#
# COMPACT_ATOMS: atom_id res chain seq x y z
N SER A 1 13.84 14.03 -4.83
CA SER A 1 13.37 12.64 -4.89
C SER A 1 11.98 12.55 -4.24
N MET A 2 11.16 11.60 -4.67
CA MET A 2 9.80 11.37 -4.15
C MET A 2 9.74 11.34 -2.61
N ARG A 3 10.75 10.74 -1.95
CA ARG A 3 10.86 10.71 -0.48
C ARG A 3 11.02 12.12 0.12
N THR A 4 11.78 12.98 -0.54
CA THR A 4 12.00 14.38 -0.10
C THR A 4 10.71 15.19 -0.26
N GLU A 5 9.97 14.96 -1.33
CA GLU A 5 8.68 15.62 -1.60
C GLU A 5 7.62 15.21 -0.58
N LEU A 6 7.51 13.91 -0.27
CA LEU A 6 6.60 13.40 0.77
C LEU A 6 6.92 13.99 2.15
N LYS A 7 8.19 14.06 2.54
CA LYS A 7 8.59 14.70 3.81
C LYS A 7 8.26 16.19 3.85
N SER A 8 8.46 16.90 2.73
CA SER A 8 8.10 18.32 2.61
C SER A 8 6.60 18.53 2.73
N THR A 9 5.81 17.70 2.05
CA THR A 9 4.34 17.72 2.09
C THR A 9 3.84 17.47 3.50
N ARG A 10 4.34 16.41 4.16
CA ARG A 10 4.01 16.11 5.57
C ARG A 10 4.29 17.27 6.52
N ARG A 11 5.43 17.96 6.35
CA ARG A 11 5.77 19.13 7.18
C ARG A 11 4.80 20.28 6.96
N LYS A 12 4.43 20.57 5.71
CA LYS A 12 3.45 21.62 5.38
C LYS A 12 2.09 21.32 5.97
N GLU A 13 1.64 20.08 5.89
CA GLU A 13 0.35 19.63 6.45
C GLU A 13 0.33 19.69 7.98
N MET A 14 1.40 19.31 8.65
CA MET A 14 1.53 19.44 10.11
C MET A 14 1.45 20.88 10.58
N MET A 15 1.99 21.83 9.79
CA MET A 15 1.83 23.27 10.08
C MET A 15 0.42 23.75 9.78
N GLY A 16 -0.23 23.19 8.75
CA GLY A 16 -1.64 23.46 8.42
C GLY A 16 -2.59 23.04 9.55
N LEU A 17 -2.37 21.88 10.17
CA LEU A 17 -3.17 21.35 11.29
C LEU A 17 -3.27 22.35 12.47
N ARG A 18 -2.21 23.12 12.75
CA ARG A 18 -2.20 24.11 13.83
C ARG A 18 -3.13 25.31 13.57
N ARG A 19 -3.56 25.52 12.33
CA ARG A 19 -4.41 26.64 11.90
C ARG A 19 -5.86 26.25 11.68
N VAL A 20 -6.19 24.97 11.86
CA VAL A 20 -7.52 24.44 11.58
C VAL A 20 -8.47 24.78 12.72
N LYS A 21 -9.57 25.46 12.39
CA LYS A 21 -10.58 25.93 13.35
C LYS A 21 -11.87 25.10 13.37
N THR A 22 -12.06 24.16 12.43
CA THR A 22 -13.28 23.37 12.33
C THR A 22 -13.00 21.87 12.43
N ALA A 23 -13.92 21.11 13.04
CA ALA A 23 -13.79 19.64 13.18
C ALA A 23 -13.67 18.94 11.80
N ALA A 24 -14.46 19.38 10.80
CA ALA A 24 -14.43 18.81 9.46
C ALA A 24 -13.08 19.03 8.73
N ALA A 25 -12.47 20.20 8.93
CA ALA A 25 -11.16 20.48 8.35
C ALA A 25 -10.06 19.69 9.07
N LEU A 26 -10.18 19.48 10.39
CA LEU A 26 -9.27 18.65 11.17
C LEU A 26 -9.34 17.19 10.69
N GLU A 27 -10.52 16.65 10.51
CA GLU A 27 -10.74 15.29 10.02
C GLU A 27 -10.13 15.09 8.62
N ARG A 28 -10.38 16.00 7.68
CA ARG A 28 -9.81 15.97 6.33
C ARG A 28 -8.28 15.97 6.37
N ASN A 29 -7.68 16.82 7.17
CA ASN A 29 -6.24 16.89 7.32
C ASN A 29 -5.66 15.60 7.95
N THR A 30 -6.39 14.98 8.87
CA THR A 30 -6.00 13.68 9.46
C THR A 30 -5.93 12.60 8.38
N TRP A 31 -6.96 12.49 7.53
CA TRP A 31 -6.97 11.51 6.44
C TRP A 31 -5.90 11.79 5.38
N PHE A 32 -5.65 13.05 5.06
CA PHE A 32 -4.55 13.40 4.19
C PHE A 32 -3.20 12.98 4.77
N HIS A 33 -2.98 13.23 6.05
CA HIS A 33 -1.76 12.82 6.74
C HIS A 33 -1.57 11.30 6.76
N LEU A 34 -2.64 10.54 7.00
CA LEU A 34 -2.62 9.09 6.91
C LEU A 34 -2.31 8.60 5.49
N SER A 35 -2.81 9.28 4.46
CA SER A 35 -2.46 8.97 3.06
C SER A 35 -0.98 9.15 2.78
N VAL A 36 -0.39 10.25 3.23
CA VAL A 36 1.05 10.52 3.09
C VAL A 36 1.88 9.46 3.83
N ASN A 37 1.48 9.07 5.05
CA ASN A 37 2.14 8.00 5.79
C ASN A 37 2.08 6.66 5.04
N SER A 38 0.93 6.31 4.47
CA SER A 38 0.79 5.07 3.67
C SER A 38 1.72 5.08 2.45
N CYS A 39 1.87 6.22 1.77
CA CYS A 39 2.83 6.36 0.68
C CYS A 39 4.29 6.21 1.15
N GLU A 40 4.64 6.78 2.31
CA GLU A 40 5.97 6.61 2.90
C GLU A 40 6.25 5.14 3.24
N GLU A 41 5.29 4.44 3.84
CA GLU A 41 5.40 3.00 4.15
C GLU A 41 5.61 2.16 2.88
N MET A 42 4.86 2.44 1.80
CA MET A 42 5.07 1.77 0.51
C MET A 42 6.49 1.97 -0.03
N LEU A 43 7.02 3.19 0.04
CA LEU A 43 8.40 3.46 -0.38
C LEU A 43 9.42 2.72 0.48
N TYR A 44 9.20 2.57 1.79
CA TYR A 44 10.07 1.78 2.66
C TYR A 44 10.01 0.29 2.32
N SER A 45 8.82 -0.27 2.07
CA SER A 45 8.69 -1.67 1.66
C SER A 45 9.37 -1.95 0.33
N LEU A 46 9.17 -1.10 -0.68
CA LEU A 46 9.85 -1.20 -1.98
C LEU A 46 11.37 -1.16 -1.83
N ARG A 47 11.88 -0.28 -0.97
CA ARG A 47 13.31 -0.18 -0.71
C ARG A 47 13.83 -1.46 -0.06
N ARG A 48 13.16 -1.99 0.96
CA ARG A 48 13.59 -3.23 1.65
C ARG A 48 13.62 -4.43 0.71
N VAL A 49 12.62 -4.58 -0.17
CA VAL A 49 12.65 -5.61 -1.23
C VAL A 49 13.86 -5.41 -2.14
N ASN A 50 14.04 -4.19 -2.65
CA ASN A 50 15.15 -3.89 -3.54
C ASN A 50 16.51 -4.16 -2.89
N ASP A 51 16.70 -3.69 -1.67
CA ASP A 51 17.96 -3.85 -0.95
C ASP A 51 18.26 -5.34 -0.68
N ALA A 52 17.25 -6.13 -0.28
CA ALA A 52 17.40 -7.57 -0.06
C ALA A 52 17.71 -8.33 -1.37
N CYS A 53 17.04 -8.00 -2.47
CA CYS A 53 17.31 -8.60 -3.76
C CYS A 53 18.70 -8.21 -4.30
N GLN A 54 19.07 -6.94 -4.13
CA GLN A 54 20.40 -6.46 -4.55
C GLN A 54 21.53 -7.15 -3.76
N GLU A 55 21.39 -7.26 -2.44
CA GLU A 55 22.34 -7.98 -1.58
C GLU A 55 22.47 -9.43 -2.02
N HIS A 56 21.35 -10.09 -2.35
CA HIS A 56 21.35 -11.48 -2.82
C HIS A 56 22.14 -11.65 -4.15
N ILE A 57 22.01 -10.69 -5.06
CA ILE A 57 22.70 -10.67 -6.35
C ILE A 57 24.20 -10.36 -6.16
N ASP A 58 24.52 -9.32 -5.40
CA ASP A 58 25.89 -8.84 -5.21
C ASP A 58 26.77 -9.89 -4.50
N ASN A 59 26.18 -10.70 -3.62
CA ASN A 59 26.87 -11.80 -2.95
C ASN A 59 26.88 -13.10 -3.78
N ASN A 60 26.36 -13.09 -5.00
CA ASN A 60 26.25 -14.28 -5.86
C ASN A 60 25.58 -15.48 -5.17
N PHE A 61 24.57 -15.22 -4.35
CA PHE A 61 23.80 -16.27 -3.71
C PHE A 61 22.97 -17.08 -4.73
N VAL A 62 22.58 -18.28 -4.34
CA VAL A 62 21.81 -19.18 -5.21
C VAL A 62 20.51 -18.51 -5.63
N PRO A 63 20.23 -18.37 -6.94
CA PRO A 63 19.00 -17.74 -7.43
C PRO A 63 17.75 -18.48 -6.94
N LEU A 64 16.61 -17.76 -6.91
CA LEU A 64 15.32 -18.40 -6.68
C LEU A 64 15.08 -19.55 -7.66
N ASP A 65 14.69 -20.71 -7.14
CA ASP A 65 14.34 -21.85 -7.95
C ASP A 65 13.10 -21.61 -8.82
N ALA A 66 12.84 -22.53 -9.73
CA ALA A 66 11.72 -22.43 -10.68
C ALA A 66 10.35 -22.47 -9.98
N GLU A 67 10.25 -23.21 -8.89
CA GLU A 67 9.01 -23.34 -8.10
C GLU A 67 8.64 -22.02 -7.44
N ARG A 68 9.55 -21.39 -6.69
CA ARG A 68 9.34 -20.10 -6.05
C ARG A 68 9.06 -18.99 -7.06
N ARG A 69 9.76 -18.97 -8.18
CA ARG A 69 9.48 -18.01 -9.27
C ARG A 69 8.07 -18.18 -9.84
N LYS A 70 7.63 -19.43 -10.05
CA LYS A 70 6.28 -19.75 -10.55
C LYS A 70 5.19 -19.38 -9.54
N GLU A 71 5.44 -19.58 -8.25
CA GLU A 71 4.51 -19.18 -7.19
C GLU A 71 4.39 -17.67 -7.07
N PHE A 72 5.49 -16.95 -7.16
CA PHE A 72 5.50 -15.49 -6.97
C PHE A 72 4.93 -14.71 -8.16
N ALA A 73 5.04 -15.21 -9.39
CA ALA A 73 4.60 -14.51 -10.59
C ALA A 73 3.11 -14.06 -10.51
N PRO A 74 2.14 -14.94 -10.18
CA PRO A 74 0.74 -14.52 -10.07
C PRO A 74 0.49 -13.55 -8.89
N LEU A 75 1.27 -13.62 -7.82
CA LEU A 75 1.19 -12.67 -6.70
C LEU A 75 1.65 -11.27 -7.12
N ARG A 76 2.75 -11.19 -7.85
CA ARG A 76 3.25 -9.95 -8.44
C ARG A 76 2.21 -9.32 -9.37
N ASP A 77 1.60 -10.11 -10.24
CA ASP A 77 0.60 -9.63 -11.19
C ASP A 77 -0.66 -9.14 -10.47
N LYS A 78 -1.08 -9.85 -9.41
CA LYS A 78 -2.16 -9.43 -8.52
C LYS A 78 -1.84 -8.12 -7.81
N LEU A 79 -0.64 -7.96 -7.26
CA LEU A 79 -0.17 -6.72 -6.64
C LEU A 79 -0.18 -5.54 -7.63
N ASN A 80 0.32 -5.74 -8.84
CA ASN A 80 0.32 -4.73 -9.89
C ASN A 80 -1.11 -4.31 -10.28
N SER A 81 -2.03 -5.27 -10.37
CA SER A 81 -3.44 -5.00 -10.64
C SER A 81 -4.07 -4.13 -9.56
N VAL A 82 -3.87 -4.49 -8.29
CA VAL A 82 -4.36 -3.71 -7.13
C VAL A 82 -3.77 -2.31 -7.13
N PHE A 83 -2.46 -2.19 -7.35
CA PHE A 83 -1.77 -0.89 -7.40
C PHE A 83 -2.36 0.02 -8.48
N ASN A 84 -2.59 -0.50 -9.69
CA ASN A 84 -3.19 0.26 -10.78
C ASN A 84 -4.63 0.67 -10.49
N GLN A 85 -5.45 -0.18 -9.87
CA GLN A 85 -6.81 0.17 -9.46
C GLN A 85 -6.80 1.34 -8.45
N VAL A 86 -5.97 1.25 -7.41
CA VAL A 86 -5.84 2.31 -6.39
C VAL A 86 -5.34 3.61 -7.01
N LYS A 87 -4.33 3.54 -7.87
CA LYS A 87 -3.80 4.69 -8.62
C LYS A 87 -4.92 5.37 -9.42
N THR A 88 -5.69 4.62 -10.19
CA THR A 88 -6.78 5.15 -11.03
C THR A 88 -7.86 5.83 -10.18
N ILE A 89 -8.25 5.22 -9.07
CA ILE A 89 -9.24 5.81 -8.15
C ILE A 89 -8.76 7.17 -7.63
N ILE A 90 -7.50 7.26 -7.20
CA ILE A 90 -6.95 8.50 -6.64
C ILE A 90 -6.72 9.56 -7.71
N GLU A 91 -6.21 9.16 -8.88
CA GLU A 91 -5.85 10.07 -9.95
C GLU A 91 -7.08 10.71 -10.61
N TYR A 92 -8.15 9.92 -10.80
CA TYR A 92 -9.36 10.37 -11.52
C TYR A 92 -10.57 10.59 -10.61
N GLY A 93 -10.46 10.31 -9.31
CA GLY A 93 -11.59 10.44 -8.37
C GLY A 93 -12.71 9.43 -8.62
N ASP A 94 -12.39 8.25 -9.18
CA ASP A 94 -13.38 7.18 -9.44
C ASP A 94 -13.74 6.44 -8.16
N TYR A 95 -14.40 7.13 -7.25
CA TYR A 95 -14.80 6.57 -5.96
C TYR A 95 -15.86 5.47 -6.05
N ALA A 96 -16.56 5.34 -7.18
CA ALA A 96 -17.50 4.24 -7.41
C ALA A 96 -16.77 2.87 -7.47
N SER A 97 -15.50 2.85 -7.84
CA SER A 97 -14.65 1.65 -7.89
C SER A 97 -14.03 1.25 -6.54
N LEU A 98 -14.18 2.03 -5.48
CA LEU A 98 -13.63 1.74 -4.14
C LEU A 98 -13.98 0.35 -3.62
N PRO A 99 -15.26 -0.12 -3.65
CA PRO A 99 -15.59 -1.45 -3.12
C PRO A 99 -14.89 -2.59 -3.88
N ALA A 100 -14.71 -2.45 -5.20
CA ALA A 100 -14.01 -3.44 -6.01
C ALA A 100 -12.51 -3.48 -5.66
N ALA A 101 -11.87 -2.32 -5.52
CA ALA A 101 -10.47 -2.22 -5.12
C ALA A 101 -10.23 -2.75 -3.70
N HIS A 102 -11.13 -2.51 -2.75
CA HIS A 102 -11.06 -3.10 -1.40
C HIS A 102 -11.09 -4.62 -1.44
N ARG A 103 -12.01 -5.21 -2.22
CA ARG A 103 -12.07 -6.68 -2.40
C ARG A 103 -10.78 -7.22 -3.01
N ALA A 104 -10.27 -6.56 -4.05
CA ALA A 104 -9.01 -6.95 -4.69
C ALA A 104 -7.82 -6.92 -3.71
N CYS A 105 -7.74 -5.91 -2.83
CA CYS A 105 -6.74 -5.85 -1.76
C CYS A 105 -6.86 -7.02 -0.79
N ILE A 106 -8.07 -7.38 -0.35
CA ILE A 106 -8.31 -8.50 0.56
C ILE A 106 -7.90 -9.82 -0.07
N GLU A 107 -8.22 -10.02 -1.34
CA GLU A 107 -7.83 -11.22 -2.09
C GLU A 107 -6.31 -11.31 -2.29
N ALA A 108 -5.65 -10.19 -2.56
CA ALA A 108 -4.20 -10.13 -2.67
C ALA A 108 -3.54 -10.46 -1.32
N ASP A 109 -4.00 -9.85 -0.22
CA ASP A 109 -3.49 -10.09 1.13
C ASP A 109 -3.60 -11.58 1.51
N LYS A 110 -4.75 -12.21 1.24
CA LYS A 110 -4.94 -13.66 1.46
C LYS A 110 -3.97 -14.51 0.64
N ALA A 111 -3.77 -14.16 -0.64
CA ALA A 111 -2.86 -14.89 -1.52
C ALA A 111 -1.41 -14.81 -1.02
N PHE A 112 -0.95 -13.63 -0.60
CA PHE A 112 0.37 -13.47 0.02
C PHE A 112 0.49 -14.23 1.34
N SER A 113 -0.56 -14.24 2.18
CA SER A 113 -0.58 -15.02 3.43
C SER A 113 -0.42 -16.50 3.18
N ILE A 114 -1.12 -17.05 2.20
CA ILE A 114 -1.02 -18.47 1.82
C ILE A 114 0.42 -18.80 1.37
N CYS A 115 0.98 -17.99 0.48
CA CYS A 115 2.35 -18.17 0.01
C CYS A 115 3.38 -18.10 1.15
N ARG A 116 3.21 -17.13 2.07
CA ARG A 116 4.06 -17.00 3.26
C ARG A 116 4.01 -18.24 4.15
N HIS A 117 2.83 -18.77 4.42
CA HIS A 117 2.69 -20.00 5.23
C HIS A 117 3.33 -21.20 4.55
N ALA A 118 3.19 -21.34 3.24
CA ALA A 118 3.84 -22.39 2.47
C ALA A 118 5.37 -22.29 2.57
N GLU A 119 5.94 -21.09 2.42
CA GLU A 119 7.38 -20.88 2.56
C GLU A 119 7.87 -21.16 3.99
N MET A 120 7.16 -20.67 5.01
CA MET A 120 7.49 -20.96 6.41
C MET A 120 7.50 -22.47 6.70
N SER A 121 6.57 -23.22 6.13
CA SER A 121 6.55 -24.69 6.24
C SER A 121 7.76 -25.33 5.54
N ARG A 122 8.16 -24.82 4.37
CA ARG A 122 9.38 -25.30 3.68
C ARG A 122 10.64 -25.04 4.51
N ILE A 123 10.77 -23.83 5.08
CA ILE A 123 11.89 -23.46 5.96
C ILE A 123 12.00 -24.42 7.16
N GLN A 124 10.88 -24.80 7.76
CA GLN A 124 10.85 -25.73 8.90
C GLN A 124 11.40 -27.11 8.57
N THR A 125 11.42 -27.53 7.31
CA THR A 125 12.05 -28.80 6.91
C THR A 125 13.57 -28.77 7.02
N GLY A 126 14.19 -27.60 7.04
CA GLY A 126 15.63 -27.40 7.12
C GLY A 126 16.44 -27.91 5.92
N MET A 127 15.77 -28.24 4.80
CA MET A 127 16.39 -28.83 3.61
C MET A 127 16.74 -27.78 2.53
N GLY A 128 16.35 -26.52 2.72
CA GLY A 128 16.52 -25.44 1.76
C GLY A 128 17.83 -24.67 1.92
N ASN A 129 18.06 -23.76 0.96
CA ASN A 129 19.17 -22.80 1.04
C ASN A 129 18.70 -21.58 1.81
N ILE A 130 19.32 -21.30 2.95
CA ILE A 130 18.91 -20.25 3.89
C ILE A 130 18.89 -18.84 3.25
N THR A 131 19.83 -18.53 2.35
CA THR A 131 19.88 -17.21 1.70
C THR A 131 18.73 -17.03 0.69
N THR A 132 18.39 -18.10 -0.03
CA THR A 132 17.24 -18.14 -0.95
C THR A 132 15.91 -18.03 -0.19
N GLU A 133 15.78 -18.79 0.91
CA GLU A 133 14.61 -18.73 1.80
C GLU A 133 14.40 -17.34 2.37
N TYR A 134 15.48 -16.70 2.84
CA TYR A 134 15.45 -15.35 3.41
C TYR A 134 14.99 -14.31 2.39
N VAL A 135 15.60 -14.26 1.20
CA VAL A 135 15.22 -13.26 0.18
C VAL A 135 13.79 -13.46 -0.31
N TYR A 136 13.37 -14.73 -0.48
CA TYR A 136 12.01 -15.03 -0.91
C TYR A 136 10.96 -14.67 0.14
N LEU A 137 11.20 -14.99 1.40
CA LEU A 137 10.34 -14.61 2.51
C LEU A 137 10.24 -13.08 2.64
N ASN A 138 11.36 -12.36 2.48
CA ASN A 138 11.37 -10.90 2.46
C ASN A 138 10.51 -10.33 1.32
N MET A 139 10.64 -10.88 0.10
CA MET A 139 9.82 -10.49 -1.05
C MET A 139 8.32 -10.65 -0.76
N ILE A 140 7.92 -11.77 -0.17
CA ILE A 140 6.51 -12.04 0.19
C ILE A 140 6.03 -11.04 1.24
N GLN A 141 6.76 -10.87 2.33
CA GLN A 141 6.37 -10.01 3.45
C GLN A 141 6.25 -8.54 3.06
N GLU A 142 7.23 -8.02 2.34
CA GLU A 142 7.21 -6.62 1.91
C GLU A 142 6.16 -6.35 0.83
N SER A 143 5.91 -7.33 -0.06
CA SER A 143 4.80 -7.24 -1.02
C SER A 143 3.44 -7.26 -0.33
N GLN A 144 3.28 -8.07 0.72
CA GLN A 144 2.08 -8.06 1.55
C GLN A 144 1.91 -6.71 2.27
N GLN A 145 2.99 -6.13 2.78
CA GLN A 145 2.97 -4.81 3.40
C GLN A 145 2.54 -3.71 2.41
N LEU A 146 2.95 -3.80 1.13
CA LEU A 146 2.47 -2.90 0.09
C LEU A 146 0.95 -2.98 -0.07
N VAL A 147 0.36 -4.18 -0.07
CA VAL A 147 -1.10 -4.36 -0.13
C VAL A 147 -1.79 -3.73 1.08
N ILE A 148 -1.25 -3.89 2.27
CA ILE A 148 -1.79 -3.29 3.51
C ILE A 148 -1.77 -1.76 3.41
N SER A 149 -0.67 -1.18 2.96
CA SER A 149 -0.54 0.27 2.78
C SER A 149 -1.50 0.81 1.71
N LEU A 150 -1.73 0.06 0.62
CA LEU A 150 -2.74 0.38 -0.39
C LEU A 150 -4.17 0.37 0.19
N ARG A 151 -4.49 -0.57 1.09
CA ARG A 151 -5.79 -0.58 1.80
C ARG A 151 -5.96 0.65 2.69
N HIS A 152 -4.93 1.08 3.39
CA HIS A 152 -4.97 2.30 4.19
C HIS A 152 -5.21 3.53 3.31
N LEU A 153 -4.57 3.58 2.15
CA LEU A 153 -4.76 4.66 1.19
C LEU A 153 -6.20 4.68 0.62
N LEU A 154 -6.79 3.51 0.33
CA LEU A 154 -8.18 3.41 -0.09
C LEU A 154 -9.16 3.87 1.00
N ARG A 155 -8.91 3.56 2.27
CA ARG A 155 -9.74 4.06 3.39
C ARG A 155 -9.70 5.59 3.45
N ALA A 156 -8.53 6.18 3.31
CA ALA A 156 -8.42 7.63 3.27
C ALA A 156 -9.19 8.23 2.09
N ALA A 157 -9.10 7.63 0.90
CA ALA A 157 -9.86 8.04 -0.28
C ALA A 157 -11.38 7.97 -0.07
N ASP A 158 -11.88 6.92 0.60
CA ASP A 158 -13.28 6.76 0.95
C ASP A 158 -13.79 7.88 1.87
N HIS A 159 -13.02 8.24 2.89
CA HIS A 159 -13.33 9.35 3.77
C HIS A 159 -13.33 10.71 3.04
N PHE A 160 -12.42 10.92 2.10
CA PHE A 160 -12.45 12.11 1.25
C PHE A 160 -13.71 12.16 0.39
N ALA A 161 -14.10 11.06 -0.24
CA ALA A 161 -15.31 10.96 -1.05
C ALA A 161 -16.57 11.26 -0.24
N THR A 162 -16.71 10.70 0.95
CA THR A 162 -17.84 10.90 1.87
C THR A 162 -17.92 12.36 2.35
N GLY A 163 -16.79 12.95 2.70
CA GLY A 163 -16.71 14.36 3.11
C GLY A 163 -17.13 15.34 2.01
N LEU A 164 -16.78 15.06 0.75
CA LEU A 164 -17.21 15.84 -0.40
C LEU A 164 -18.73 15.78 -0.62
N SER A 165 -19.33 14.61 -0.46
CA SER A 165 -20.78 14.39 -0.61
C SER A 165 -21.58 15.15 0.44
N SER A 166 -21.14 15.17 1.69
CA SER A 166 -21.81 15.91 2.77
C SER A 166 -21.70 17.43 2.60
N SER A 167 -20.56 17.93 2.09
CA SER A 167 -20.36 19.35 1.82
C SER A 167 -21.27 19.88 0.70
N ASN A 168 -21.45 19.08 -0.36
CA ASN A 168 -22.34 19.45 -1.47
C ASN A 168 -23.82 19.46 -1.06
N SER A 169 -24.25 18.57 -0.18
CA SER A 169 -25.64 18.54 0.35
C SER A 169 -25.94 19.76 1.21
N SER A 170 -24.99 20.25 2.00
CA SER A 170 -25.18 21.46 2.82
C SER A 170 -25.23 22.75 1.99
N ILE A 171 -24.53 22.82 0.87
CA ILE A 171 -24.56 23.99 -0.04
C ILE A 171 -25.90 24.07 -0.79
N LEU A 172 -26.46 22.94 -1.20
CA LEU A 172 -27.76 22.89 -1.88
C LEU A 172 -28.92 23.27 -0.96
N LEU A 173 -28.84 23.00 0.33
CA LEU A 173 -29.85 23.37 1.33
C LEU A 173 -29.79 24.86 1.71
N SER A 174 -28.64 25.52 1.58
CA SER A 174 -28.47 26.95 1.88
C SER A 174 -28.83 27.88 0.71
N SER A 175 -29.09 27.35 -0.47
CA SER A 175 -29.47 28.11 -1.66
C SER A 175 -30.98 28.12 -1.93
N THR A 176 -31.81 27.60 -1.01
CA THR A 176 -33.27 27.55 -1.11
C THR A 176 -34.00 28.41 -0.05
N GLU A 177 -33.29 29.29 0.65
CA GLU A 177 -33.84 30.39 1.44
C GLU A 177 -33.49 31.74 0.75
#